data_3989189dbaf35008bb578287279d7adf
#
_entry.id   3989189dbaf35008bb578287279d7adf
#
_cell.length_a   1.000
_cell.length_b   1.000
_cell.length_c   1.000
_cell.angle_alpha   90.00
_cell.angle_beta   90.00
_cell.angle_gamma   90.00
#
_symmetry.space_group_name_H-M   'P 1'
#
loop_
_entity.id
_entity.type
_entity.pdbx_description
1 polymer ?
#
loop_
_entity_poly.entity_id
_entity_poly.type
_entity_poly.pdbx_seq_one_letter_code
_entity_poly.pdbx_strand_id
1 'polypeptide(L)'
;MTIFGSNIVSTHVDLTTALTRDLLLHQAMLRLAAEPNALFLGQNVQYDGNVMFKHLDGIPVSQRLELPVAEEMQMGMSIGLALQGFLPINIYPRLDFLMLAMNQLVNHLDKLVLMSKGEFNPKVIIRTKVGSTRPLNAGPQHTQDHFEALRLMLESVRGLKITSPS
;
A
#
# COMPACT_ATOMS: atom_id res chain seq x y z
N MET A 1 6.74 -7.27 -1.80
CA MET A 1 5.84 -6.15 -1.42
C MET A 1 5.47 -5.41 -2.67
N THR A 2 4.24 -4.97 -2.78
CA THR A 2 3.75 -4.21 -3.92
C THR A 2 3.25 -2.85 -3.44
N ILE A 3 3.69 -1.78 -4.07
CA ILE A 3 3.29 -0.41 -3.76
C ILE A 3 2.70 0.20 -5.03
N PHE A 4 1.53 0.83 -4.90
CA PHE A 4 0.92 1.67 -5.93
C PHE A 4 0.80 3.10 -5.42
N GLY A 5 1.13 4.07 -6.23
CA GLY A 5 1.01 5.48 -5.87
C GLY A 5 1.18 6.41 -7.07
N SER A 6 0.58 7.60 -6.98
CA SER A 6 0.79 8.67 -7.94
C SER A 6 2.11 9.40 -7.63
N ASN A 7 3.03 9.48 -8.59
CA ASN A 7 4.34 10.14 -8.47
C ASN A 7 5.33 9.49 -7.48
N ILE A 8 5.68 8.22 -7.68
CA ILE A 8 6.84 7.64 -7.00
C ILE A 8 8.10 8.05 -7.75
N VAL A 9 8.95 8.83 -7.11
CA VAL A 9 10.33 9.03 -7.54
C VAL A 9 11.05 7.70 -7.35
N SER A 10 11.52 7.10 -8.45
CA SER A 10 12.33 5.88 -8.41
C SER A 10 13.66 6.19 -7.73
N THR A 11 13.77 5.89 -6.44
CA THR A 11 15.07 5.80 -5.79
C THR A 11 15.52 4.36 -5.91
N HIS A 12 16.59 4.11 -6.66
CA HIS A 12 17.31 2.85 -6.62
C HIS A 12 17.86 2.67 -5.20
N VAL A 13 17.23 1.77 -4.44
CA VAL A 13 17.78 1.32 -3.18
C VAL A 13 18.80 0.24 -3.51
N ASP A 14 20.09 0.54 -3.33
CA ASP A 14 21.14 -0.44 -3.43
C ASP A 14 21.02 -1.44 -2.26
N LEU A 15 20.59 -2.66 -2.59
CA LEU A 15 20.34 -3.75 -1.63
C LEU A 15 21.62 -4.52 -1.24
N THR A 16 22.81 -4.03 -1.59
CA THR A 16 24.10 -4.69 -1.29
C THR A 16 24.51 -4.63 0.19
N THR A 17 23.85 -3.83 1.01
CA THR A 17 24.06 -3.84 2.46
C THR A 17 23.22 -4.93 3.14
N ALA A 18 23.80 -5.60 4.14
CA ALA A 18 23.26 -6.76 4.88
C ALA A 18 21.96 -6.49 5.70
N LEU A 19 21.16 -5.51 5.29
CA LEU A 19 19.86 -5.21 5.90
C LEU A 19 18.82 -6.19 5.38
N THR A 20 18.07 -6.79 6.28
CA THR A 20 16.93 -7.63 5.87
C THR A 20 15.88 -6.77 5.18
N ARG A 21 15.14 -7.35 4.23
CA ARG A 21 14.01 -6.69 3.57
C ARG A 21 13.05 -6.08 4.59
N ASP A 22 12.80 -6.75 5.70
CA ASP A 22 11.85 -6.30 6.72
C ASP A 22 12.35 -5.03 7.43
N LEU A 23 13.66 -4.92 7.67
CA LEU A 23 14.24 -3.69 8.24
C LEU A 23 14.12 -2.51 7.27
N LEU A 24 14.39 -2.72 5.98
CA LEU A 24 14.23 -1.68 4.96
C LEU A 24 12.78 -1.22 4.83
N LEU A 25 11.84 -2.15 4.90
CA LEU A 25 10.41 -1.84 4.88
C LEU A 25 9.98 -1.06 6.12
N HIS A 26 10.47 -1.45 7.29
CA HIS A 26 10.24 -0.70 8.53
C HIS A 26 10.79 0.72 8.44
N GLN A 27 12.03 0.90 7.99
CA GLN A 27 12.62 2.22 7.80
C GLN A 27 11.85 3.07 6.79
N ALA A 28 11.36 2.47 5.70
CA ALA A 28 10.51 3.17 4.74
C ALA A 28 9.20 3.66 5.37
N MET A 29 8.58 2.85 6.23
CA MET A 29 7.36 3.27 6.94
C MET A 29 7.64 4.39 7.95
N LEU A 30 8.76 4.35 8.67
CA LEU A 30 9.16 5.44 9.57
C LEU A 30 9.44 6.74 8.80
N ARG A 31 10.05 6.68 7.62
CA ARG A 31 10.24 7.86 6.75
C ARG A 31 8.91 8.45 6.30
N LEU A 32 7.95 7.62 5.91
CA LEU A 32 6.60 8.09 5.57
C LEU A 32 5.88 8.69 6.78
N ALA A 33 6.07 8.13 7.97
CA ALA A 33 5.48 8.65 9.21
C ALA A 33 6.08 10.01 9.65
N ALA A 34 7.24 10.38 9.13
CA ALA A 34 7.82 11.71 9.37
C ALA A 34 7.06 12.82 8.63
N GLU A 35 6.25 12.50 7.62
CA GLU A 35 5.36 13.45 6.98
C GLU A 35 4.21 13.78 7.93
N PRO A 36 3.96 15.06 8.26
CA PRO A 36 3.01 15.44 9.30
C PRO A 36 1.55 15.09 8.96
N ASN A 37 1.23 14.92 7.68
CA ASN A 37 -0.08 14.54 7.17
C ASN A 37 -0.19 13.05 6.81
N ALA A 38 0.81 12.24 7.13
CA ALA A 38 0.78 10.79 6.87
C ALA A 38 -0.23 10.10 7.78
N LEU A 39 -1.04 9.21 7.20
CA LEU A 39 -2.01 8.39 7.93
C LEU A 39 -1.97 6.96 7.39
N PHE A 40 -1.64 6.01 8.27
CA PHE A 40 -1.60 4.58 7.97
C PHE A 40 -2.98 3.98 8.26
N LEU A 41 -3.65 3.43 7.26
CA LEU A 41 -4.99 2.90 7.43
C LEU A 41 -5.13 1.51 6.82
N GLY A 42 -5.95 0.70 7.44
CA GLY A 42 -6.23 -0.66 7.00
C GLY A 42 -6.44 -1.63 8.14
N GLN A 43 -6.27 -2.89 7.83
CA GLN A 43 -6.39 -3.97 8.81
C GLN A 43 -5.04 -4.31 9.42
N ASN A 44 -5.02 -4.60 10.73
CA ASN A 44 -3.82 -4.89 11.50
C ASN A 44 -2.78 -3.77 11.46
N VAL A 45 -3.23 -2.53 11.55
CA VAL A 45 -2.36 -1.35 11.68
C VAL A 45 -2.20 -0.90 13.14
N GLN A 46 -3.13 -1.28 14.03
CA GLN A 46 -3.05 -1.00 15.46
C GLN A 46 -2.83 -2.25 16.31
N TYR A 47 -3.12 -3.44 15.78
CA TYR A 47 -3.06 -4.69 16.52
C TYR A 47 -2.00 -5.63 15.93
N ASP A 48 -1.23 -6.26 16.80
CA ASP A 48 -0.28 -7.30 16.39
C ASP A 48 -1.04 -8.54 15.88
N GLY A 49 -0.81 -8.90 14.65
CA GLY A 49 -1.48 -10.05 14.03
C GLY A 49 -0.80 -10.51 12.74
N ASN A 50 0.09 -9.69 12.20
CA ASN A 50 0.84 -10.05 11.01
C ASN A 50 2.14 -9.24 10.85
N VAL A 51 2.96 -9.65 9.90
CA VAL A 51 4.25 -9.03 9.60
C VAL A 51 4.13 -7.56 9.16
N MET A 52 2.97 -7.15 8.64
CA MET A 52 2.75 -5.76 8.22
C MET A 52 2.73 -4.83 9.43
N PHE A 53 2.15 -5.28 10.55
CA PHE A 53 2.14 -4.54 11.81
C PHE A 53 3.56 -4.26 12.33
N LYS A 54 4.45 -5.25 12.28
CA LYS A 54 5.85 -5.10 12.71
C LYS A 54 6.60 -3.98 12.00
N HIS A 55 6.23 -3.71 10.75
CA HIS A 55 6.82 -2.62 9.99
C HIS A 55 6.29 -1.23 10.41
N LEU A 56 5.25 -1.18 11.25
CA LEU A 56 4.67 0.06 11.79
C LEU A 56 5.13 0.34 13.23
N ASP A 57 6.04 -0.47 13.76
CA ASP A 57 6.59 -0.23 15.10
C ASP A 57 7.27 1.14 15.17
N GLY A 58 7.08 1.85 16.30
CA GLY A 58 7.56 3.23 16.48
C GLY A 58 6.70 4.31 15.83
N ILE A 59 5.71 3.97 14.97
CA ILE A 59 4.77 4.96 14.42
C ILE A 59 3.71 5.28 15.47
N PRO A 60 3.41 6.56 15.74
CA PRO A 60 2.38 6.94 16.71
C PRO A 60 1.00 6.35 16.39
N VAL A 61 0.26 5.95 17.41
CA VAL A 61 -1.12 5.43 17.23
C VAL A 61 -2.04 6.47 16.60
N SER A 62 -1.79 7.77 16.84
CA SER A 62 -2.54 8.87 16.22
C SER A 62 -2.41 8.94 14.70
N GLN A 63 -1.37 8.33 14.13
CA GLN A 63 -1.19 8.20 12.68
C GLN A 63 -1.66 6.86 12.14
N ARG A 64 -2.28 6.00 12.97
CA ARG A 64 -2.75 4.68 12.56
C ARG A 64 -4.26 4.56 12.75
N LEU A 65 -4.97 4.26 11.68
CA LEU A 65 -6.42 4.08 11.68
C LEU A 65 -6.74 2.61 11.36
N GLU A 66 -7.11 1.85 12.39
CA GLU A 66 -7.59 0.48 12.21
C GLU A 66 -8.98 0.49 11.59
N LEU A 67 -9.17 -0.31 10.55
CA LEU A 67 -10.44 -0.41 9.83
C LEU A 67 -10.97 -1.85 9.88
N PRO A 68 -12.28 -2.04 9.80
CA PRO A 68 -12.87 -3.35 9.60
C PRO A 68 -12.50 -3.91 8.22
N VAL A 69 -12.82 -5.19 8.00
CA VAL A 69 -12.68 -5.85 6.68
C VAL A 69 -13.71 -5.25 5.71
N ALA A 70 -13.30 -4.20 5.02
CA ALA A 70 -14.13 -3.46 4.05
C ALA A 70 -13.21 -2.73 3.05
N GLU A 71 -12.56 -3.48 2.19
CA GLU A 71 -11.46 -3.03 1.31
C GLU A 71 -11.88 -1.93 0.34
N GLU A 72 -13.10 -1.98 -0.18
CA GLU A 72 -13.63 -0.94 -1.06
C GLU A 72 -13.82 0.39 -0.29
N MET A 73 -14.42 0.33 0.90
CA MET A 73 -14.58 1.49 1.78
C MET A 73 -13.21 2.07 2.15
N GLN A 74 -12.24 1.22 2.49
CA GLN A 74 -10.88 1.60 2.83
C GLN A 74 -10.21 2.40 1.71
N MET A 75 -10.35 1.97 0.45
CA MET A 75 -9.80 2.68 -0.70
C MET A 75 -10.53 4.00 -0.94
N GLY A 76 -11.85 4.01 -0.91
CA GLY A 76 -12.65 5.22 -1.08
C GLY A 76 -12.35 6.28 0.00
N MET A 77 -12.20 5.84 1.26
CA MET A 77 -11.76 6.72 2.36
C MET A 77 -10.36 7.30 2.10
N SER A 78 -9.43 6.50 1.59
CA SER A 78 -8.08 6.98 1.23
C SER A 78 -8.12 8.07 0.17
N ILE A 79 -8.97 7.93 -0.85
CA ILE A 79 -9.16 8.96 -1.87
C ILE A 79 -9.66 10.27 -1.23
N GLY A 80 -10.70 10.17 -0.40
CA GLY A 80 -11.27 11.33 0.29
C GLY A 80 -10.26 12.03 1.20
N LEU A 81 -9.48 11.27 1.97
CA LEU A 81 -8.42 11.80 2.83
C LEU A 81 -7.33 12.49 2.02
N ALA A 82 -6.93 11.91 0.88
CA ALA A 82 -5.92 12.51 0.01
C ALA A 82 -6.41 13.83 -0.60
N LEU A 83 -7.69 13.96 -0.94
CA LEU A 83 -8.29 15.21 -1.40
C LEU A 83 -8.35 16.28 -0.30
N GLN A 84 -8.32 15.89 0.98
CA GLN A 84 -8.24 16.79 2.13
C GLN A 84 -6.79 17.11 2.55
N GLY A 85 -5.80 16.69 1.76
CA GLY A 85 -4.39 17.00 2.00
C GLY A 85 -3.65 16.02 2.89
N PHE A 86 -4.27 14.91 3.30
CA PHE A 86 -3.55 13.83 3.96
C PHE A 86 -2.71 13.02 2.96
N LEU A 87 -1.72 12.30 3.47
CA LEU A 87 -0.99 11.26 2.73
C LEU A 87 -1.41 9.88 3.26
N PRO A 88 -2.46 9.26 2.71
CA PRO A 88 -2.89 7.93 3.14
C PRO A 88 -1.90 6.87 2.70
N ILE A 89 -1.42 6.08 3.65
CA ILE A 89 -0.68 4.83 3.41
C ILE A 89 -1.67 3.68 3.66
N ASN A 90 -2.29 3.23 2.59
CA ASN A 90 -3.36 2.25 2.60
C ASN A 90 -2.78 0.83 2.60
N ILE A 91 -3.02 0.07 3.67
CA ILE A 91 -2.39 -1.23 3.92
C ILE A 91 -3.39 -2.35 3.73
N TYR A 92 -3.14 -3.19 2.73
CA TYR A 92 -3.86 -4.45 2.49
C TYR A 92 -2.95 -5.62 2.88
N PRO A 93 -3.37 -6.50 3.78
CA PRO A 93 -2.53 -7.60 4.25
C PRO A 93 -2.07 -8.55 3.15
N ARG A 94 -2.84 -8.65 2.06
CA ARG A 94 -2.53 -9.46 0.88
C ARG A 94 -3.01 -8.80 -0.40
N LEU A 95 -2.30 -9.09 -1.51
CA LEU A 95 -2.67 -8.61 -2.83
C LEU A 95 -4.03 -9.16 -3.29
N ASP A 96 -4.34 -10.38 -2.87
CA ASP A 96 -5.65 -11.02 -3.11
C ASP A 96 -6.82 -10.16 -2.60
N PHE A 97 -6.66 -9.50 -1.45
CA PHE A 97 -7.71 -8.67 -0.84
C PHE A 97 -7.88 -7.32 -1.53
N LEU A 98 -6.81 -6.80 -2.16
CA LEU A 98 -6.91 -5.57 -2.95
C LEU A 98 -7.92 -5.73 -4.11
N MET A 99 -8.20 -6.96 -4.56
CA MET A 99 -9.21 -7.22 -5.58
C MET A 99 -10.61 -6.73 -5.18
N LEU A 100 -10.92 -6.69 -3.89
CA LEU A 100 -12.20 -6.18 -3.38
C LEU A 100 -12.32 -4.64 -3.49
N ALA A 101 -11.19 -3.95 -3.67
CA ALA A 101 -11.14 -2.49 -3.82
C ALA A 101 -10.97 -2.03 -5.29
N MET A 102 -11.13 -2.95 -6.26
CA MET A 102 -10.80 -2.67 -7.67
C MET A 102 -11.60 -1.53 -8.26
N ASN A 103 -12.89 -1.40 -7.91
CA ASN A 103 -13.70 -0.28 -8.41
C ASN A 103 -13.11 1.06 -7.96
N GLN A 104 -12.80 1.20 -6.68
CA GLN A 104 -12.22 2.44 -6.15
C GLN A 104 -10.80 2.70 -6.69
N LEU A 105 -10.02 1.66 -6.92
CA LEU A 105 -8.67 1.79 -7.45
C LEU A 105 -8.69 2.19 -8.94
N VAL A 106 -9.39 1.41 -9.79
CA VAL A 106 -9.31 1.54 -11.25
C VAL A 106 -10.21 2.64 -11.78
N ASN A 107 -11.46 2.73 -11.27
CA ASN A 107 -12.45 3.66 -11.79
C ASN A 107 -12.42 5.03 -11.10
N HIS A 108 -11.88 5.12 -9.89
CA HIS A 108 -11.84 6.37 -9.14
C HIS A 108 -10.41 6.87 -8.96
N LEU A 109 -9.56 6.24 -8.17
CA LEU A 109 -8.21 6.75 -7.87
C LEU A 109 -7.39 6.96 -9.15
N ASP A 110 -7.37 5.98 -10.03
CA ASP A 110 -6.59 6.02 -11.27
C ASP A 110 -7.12 7.04 -12.27
N LYS A 111 -8.45 7.23 -12.34
CA LYS A 111 -9.08 8.09 -13.36
C LYS A 111 -9.36 9.52 -12.88
N LEU A 112 -9.30 9.79 -11.59
CA LEU A 112 -9.70 11.07 -11.02
C LEU A 112 -8.91 12.25 -11.60
N VAL A 113 -7.59 12.07 -11.80
CA VAL A 113 -6.73 13.09 -12.40
C VAL A 113 -7.16 13.41 -13.85
N LEU A 114 -7.50 12.39 -14.63
CA LEU A 114 -7.95 12.54 -16.02
C LEU A 114 -9.34 13.18 -16.07
N MET A 115 -10.28 12.70 -15.26
CA MET A 115 -11.66 13.20 -15.22
C MET A 115 -11.74 14.65 -14.77
N SER A 116 -10.89 15.06 -13.84
CA SER A 116 -10.82 16.43 -13.32
C SER A 116 -9.90 17.34 -14.14
N LYS A 117 -9.30 16.86 -15.23
CA LYS A 117 -8.30 17.60 -16.03
C LYS A 117 -7.13 18.11 -15.18
N GLY A 118 -6.75 17.34 -14.16
CA GLY A 118 -5.63 17.65 -13.28
C GLY A 118 -5.99 18.49 -12.04
N GLU A 119 -7.24 18.93 -11.87
CA GLU A 119 -7.66 19.69 -10.68
C GLU A 119 -7.58 18.86 -9.40
N PHE A 120 -7.92 17.56 -9.49
CA PHE A 120 -7.81 16.62 -8.37
C PHE A 120 -6.69 15.62 -8.64
N ASN A 121 -5.69 15.64 -7.78
CA ASN A 121 -4.53 14.76 -7.86
C ASN A 121 -4.26 14.11 -6.48
N PRO A 122 -5.13 13.17 -6.05
CA PRO A 122 -4.99 12.52 -4.76
C PRO A 122 -3.73 11.67 -4.73
N LYS A 123 -2.92 11.83 -3.68
CA LYS A 123 -1.71 11.03 -3.46
C LYS A 123 -2.01 9.95 -2.45
N VAL A 124 -2.08 8.72 -2.88
CA VAL A 124 -2.33 7.54 -2.04
C VAL A 124 -1.20 6.54 -2.24
N ILE A 125 -0.62 6.05 -1.17
CA ILE A 125 0.33 4.94 -1.20
C ILE A 125 -0.42 3.66 -0.83
N ILE A 126 -0.45 2.69 -1.74
CA ILE A 126 -1.07 1.39 -1.49
C ILE A 126 0.03 0.39 -1.23
N ARG A 127 0.02 -0.18 -0.03
CA ARG A 127 0.97 -1.19 0.39
C ARG A 127 0.29 -2.54 0.55
N THR A 128 0.77 -3.53 -0.18
CA THR A 128 0.29 -4.91 -0.08
C THR A 128 1.44 -5.90 -0.28
N LYS A 129 1.16 -7.19 -0.12
CA LYS A 129 2.13 -8.26 -0.38
C LYS A 129 1.49 -9.44 -1.09
N VAL A 130 2.23 -10.10 -1.96
CA VAL A 130 1.93 -11.46 -2.42
C VAL A 130 2.20 -12.42 -1.28
N GLY A 131 1.30 -13.33 -1.01
CA GLY A 131 1.45 -14.32 0.05
C GLY A 131 2.56 -15.32 -0.28
N SER A 132 3.27 -15.76 0.76
CA SER A 132 4.28 -16.82 0.65
C SER A 132 3.62 -18.20 0.59
N THR A 133 4.24 -19.12 -0.16
CA THR A 133 3.91 -20.54 -0.16
C THR A 133 4.82 -21.36 0.74
N ARG A 134 5.86 -20.73 1.31
CA ARG A 134 6.83 -21.35 2.24
C ARG A 134 7.22 -20.34 3.32
N PRO A 135 7.46 -20.74 4.57
CA PRO A 135 7.25 -22.08 5.13
C PRO A 135 5.77 -22.45 5.29
N LEU A 136 4.85 -21.47 5.29
CA LEU A 136 3.40 -21.68 5.38
C LEU A 136 2.75 -21.35 4.04
N ASN A 137 1.95 -22.29 3.53
CA ASN A 137 1.07 -22.06 2.39
C ASN A 137 -0.35 -21.78 2.91
N ALA A 138 -0.81 -20.55 2.77
CA ALA A 138 -2.14 -20.13 3.21
C ALA A 138 -3.26 -20.49 2.20
N GLY A 139 -2.90 -21.17 1.11
CA GLY A 139 -3.83 -21.60 0.08
C GLY A 139 -3.99 -20.63 -1.09
N PRO A 140 -4.70 -21.05 -2.14
CA PRO A 140 -4.75 -20.33 -3.42
C PRO A 140 -5.38 -18.95 -3.35
N GLN A 141 -6.25 -18.69 -2.38
CA GLN A 141 -6.89 -17.38 -2.17
C GLN A 141 -6.00 -16.37 -1.45
N HIS A 142 -4.76 -16.74 -1.10
CA HIS A 142 -3.86 -15.92 -0.30
C HIS A 142 -2.45 -15.82 -0.88
N THR A 143 -2.23 -16.40 -2.06
CA THR A 143 -0.88 -16.52 -2.65
C THR A 143 -0.84 -16.10 -4.12
N GLN A 144 -1.90 -15.48 -4.62
CA GLN A 144 -1.98 -15.04 -5.99
C GLN A 144 -1.15 -13.78 -6.24
N ASP A 145 -0.53 -13.71 -7.41
CA ASP A 145 0.21 -12.54 -7.86
C ASP A 145 -0.51 -11.87 -9.03
N HIS A 146 -1.31 -10.89 -8.71
CA HIS A 146 -2.06 -10.10 -9.68
C HIS A 146 -1.33 -8.83 -10.13
N PHE A 147 -0.05 -8.67 -9.79
CA PHE A 147 0.67 -7.41 -10.00
C PHE A 147 0.68 -6.97 -11.48
N GLU A 148 1.00 -7.87 -12.40
CA GLU A 148 1.06 -7.53 -13.82
C GLU A 148 -0.31 -7.19 -14.40
N ALA A 149 -1.37 -7.89 -13.98
CA ALA A 149 -2.73 -7.55 -14.39
C ALA A 149 -3.11 -6.13 -13.91
N LEU A 150 -2.83 -5.80 -12.66
CA LEU A 150 -3.07 -4.45 -12.13
C LEU A 150 -2.27 -3.40 -12.87
N ARG A 151 -1.00 -3.66 -13.16
CA ARG A 151 -0.13 -2.74 -13.90
C ARG A 151 -0.67 -2.42 -15.29
N LEU A 152 -1.33 -3.38 -15.94
CA LEU A 152 -1.94 -3.18 -17.26
C LEU A 152 -3.27 -2.41 -17.20
N MET A 153 -3.97 -2.46 -16.08
CA MET A 153 -5.25 -1.76 -15.88
C MET A 153 -5.09 -0.30 -15.46
N LEU A 154 -3.94 0.06 -14.90
CA LEU A 154 -3.68 1.37 -14.29
C LEU A 154 -2.87 2.26 -15.23
N GLU A 155 -3.31 3.50 -15.39
CA GLU A 155 -2.66 4.52 -16.23
C GLU A 155 -1.93 5.57 -15.40
N SER A 156 -2.59 6.10 -14.38
CA SER A 156 -2.07 7.17 -13.51
C SER A 156 -1.41 6.62 -12.26
N VAL A 157 -1.93 5.53 -11.71
CA VAL A 157 -1.37 4.86 -10.53
C VAL A 157 -0.23 3.94 -10.96
N ARG A 158 0.95 4.14 -10.38
CA ARG A 158 2.14 3.35 -10.71
C ARG A 158 2.39 2.27 -9.68
N GLY A 159 2.70 1.07 -10.14
CA GLY A 159 3.07 -0.07 -9.31
C GLY A 159 4.57 -0.33 -9.29
N LEU A 160 5.11 -0.66 -8.10
CA LEU A 160 6.45 -1.15 -7.91
C LEU A 160 6.41 -2.49 -7.18
N LYS A 161 6.99 -3.52 -7.77
CA LYS A 161 7.14 -4.83 -7.13
C LYS A 161 8.55 -4.96 -6.55
N ILE A 162 8.61 -5.09 -5.22
CA ILE A 162 9.87 -5.31 -4.51
C ILE A 162 10.02 -6.81 -4.32
N THR A 163 11.01 -7.39 -4.98
CA THR A 163 11.41 -8.79 -4.84
C THR A 163 12.65 -8.89 -3.98
N SER A 164 12.77 -9.96 -3.18
CA SER A 164 14.06 -10.24 -2.53
C SER A 164 15.09 -10.59 -3.59
N PRO A 165 16.36 -10.16 -3.45
CA PRO A 165 17.42 -10.77 -4.21
C PRO A 165 17.47 -12.25 -3.85
N SER A 166 17.57 -13.10 -4.86
CA SER A 166 17.74 -14.55 -4.74
C SER A 166 19.11 -14.88 -4.15
#